data_774212f08a7ba1f56dc41c4120a59323
#
_entry.id   774212f08a7ba1f56dc41c4120a59323
#
_cell.length_a   1.000
_cell.length_b   1.000
_cell.length_c   1.000
_cell.angle_alpha   90.00
_cell.angle_beta   90.00
_cell.angle_gamma   90.00
#
_symmetry.space_group_name_H-M   'P 1'
#
loop_
_entity.id
_entity.type
_entity.pdbx_description
1 polymer ?
#
loop_
_entity_poly.entity_id
_entity_poly.type
_entity_poly.pdbx_seq_one_letter_code
_entity_poly.pdbx_strand_id
1 'polypeptide(L)'
;MGNFKHFGSLINRLRLERNLSQRVVADKIGIDVSMLSKIEHGERQVQSHMVISIADIFGMDAKKLEVEYLVSRIKGEYGDNPYFKESIKKCLSK
;
A
#
# COMPACT_ATOMS: atom_id res chain seq x y z
N MET A 1 12.00 -9.32 7.67
CA MET A 1 10.72 -8.62 7.87
C MET A 1 10.33 -7.87 6.63
N GLY A 2 9.07 -7.97 6.25
CA GLY A 2 8.58 -7.24 5.08
C GLY A 2 8.65 -5.73 5.29
N ASN A 3 8.87 -5.01 4.22
CA ASN A 3 8.90 -3.55 4.24
C ASN A 3 7.79 -3.03 3.32
N PHE A 4 6.71 -2.59 3.94
CA PHE A 4 5.53 -2.11 3.22
C PHE A 4 5.45 -0.58 3.21
N LYS A 5 6.60 0.08 3.36
CA LYS A 5 6.67 1.55 3.41
C LYS A 5 6.20 2.23 2.14
N HIS A 6 6.42 1.59 1.00
CA HIS A 6 6.04 2.19 -0.28
C HIS A 6 4.55 2.54 -0.31
N PHE A 7 3.69 1.56 -0.06
CA PHE A 7 2.25 1.78 -0.09
C PHE A 7 1.76 2.61 1.09
N GLY A 8 2.33 2.38 2.27
CA GLY A 8 2.00 3.15 3.45
C GLY A 8 2.31 4.64 3.29
N SER A 9 3.47 4.95 2.72
CA SER A 9 3.86 6.33 2.45
C SER A 9 2.94 6.98 1.44
N LEU A 10 2.49 6.22 0.44
CA LEU A 10 1.54 6.72 -0.55
C LEU A 10 0.22 7.09 0.11
N ILE A 11 -0.31 6.22 0.97
CA ILE A 11 -1.55 6.50 1.69
C ILE A 11 -1.40 7.75 2.56
N ASN A 12 -0.29 7.85 3.28
CA ASN A 12 -0.02 9.01 4.12
C ASN A 12 -0.02 10.30 3.30
N ARG A 13 0.68 10.31 2.18
CA ARG A 13 0.76 11.47 1.30
C ARG A 13 -0.61 11.85 0.75
N LEU A 14 -1.36 10.88 0.24
CA LEU A 14 -2.68 11.12 -0.31
C LEU A 14 -3.64 11.70 0.74
N ARG A 15 -3.53 11.19 1.96
CA ARG A 15 -4.35 11.66 3.07
C ARG A 15 -4.02 13.12 3.42
N LEU A 16 -2.73 13.41 3.54
CA LEU A 16 -2.28 14.75 3.92
C LEU A 16 -2.59 15.79 2.84
N GLU A 17 -2.43 15.41 1.58
CA GLU A 17 -2.76 16.30 0.46
C GLU A 17 -4.24 16.69 0.46
N ARG A 18 -5.09 15.86 1.03
CA ARG A 18 -6.53 16.08 1.10
C ARG A 18 -6.98 16.63 2.44
N ASN A 19 -6.06 16.94 3.32
CA ASN A 19 -6.34 17.46 4.67
C ASN A 19 -7.27 16.55 5.46
N LEU A 20 -7.11 15.24 5.30
CA LEU A 20 -7.92 14.26 6.02
C LEU A 20 -7.17 13.76 7.24
N SER A 21 -7.89 13.59 8.36
CA SER A 21 -7.31 13.00 9.56
C SER A 21 -7.23 11.49 9.42
N GLN A 22 -6.36 10.87 10.22
CA GLN A 22 -6.29 9.41 10.26
C GLN A 22 -7.62 8.81 10.69
N ARG A 23 -8.31 9.45 11.62
CA ARG A 23 -9.61 8.96 12.11
C ARG A 23 -10.64 8.88 10.98
N VAL A 24 -10.73 9.91 10.17
CA VAL A 24 -11.69 9.95 9.05
C VAL A 24 -11.39 8.84 8.06
N VAL A 25 -10.13 8.68 7.68
CA VAL A 25 -9.74 7.65 6.70
C VAL A 25 -9.94 6.26 7.29
N ALA A 26 -9.53 6.05 8.53
CA ALA A 26 -9.68 4.75 9.21
C ALA A 26 -11.16 4.34 9.26
N ASP A 27 -12.04 5.28 9.63
CA ASP A 27 -13.48 5.02 9.69
C ASP A 27 -14.02 4.60 8.32
N LYS A 28 -13.58 5.26 7.26
CA LYS A 28 -14.06 4.96 5.91
C LYS A 28 -13.57 3.60 5.42
N ILE A 29 -12.37 3.20 5.81
CA ILE A 29 -11.82 1.89 5.43
C ILE A 29 -12.43 0.79 6.32
N GLY A 30 -12.86 1.13 7.53
CA GLY A 30 -13.41 0.17 8.48
C GLY A 30 -12.36 -0.44 9.39
N ILE A 31 -11.30 0.31 9.68
CA ILE A 31 -10.23 -0.12 10.59
C ILE A 31 -10.07 0.94 11.69
N ASP A 32 -9.33 0.61 12.74
CA ASP A 32 -9.07 1.58 13.79
C ASP A 32 -7.87 2.47 13.42
N VAL A 33 -7.74 3.60 14.13
CA VAL A 33 -6.69 4.58 13.87
C VAL A 33 -5.31 3.98 14.09
N SER A 34 -5.17 3.10 15.09
CA SER A 34 -3.90 2.45 15.38
C SER A 34 -3.43 1.61 14.19
N MET A 35 -4.36 0.87 13.57
CA MET A 35 -4.05 0.06 12.41
C MET A 35 -3.63 0.94 11.23
N LEU A 36 -4.35 2.04 10.98
CA LEU A 36 -4.00 2.94 9.90
C LEU A 36 -2.62 3.53 10.11
N SER A 37 -2.31 3.93 11.34
CA SER A 37 -0.98 4.46 11.67
C SER A 37 0.11 3.45 11.34
N LYS A 38 -0.09 2.19 11.70
CA LYS A 38 0.87 1.13 11.41
C LYS A 38 1.03 0.91 9.90
N ILE A 39 -0.06 0.99 9.16
CA ILE A 39 -0.02 0.89 7.70
C ILE A 39 0.80 2.04 7.11
N GLU A 40 0.55 3.26 7.56
CA GLU A 40 1.26 4.43 7.04
C GLU A 40 2.75 4.40 7.36
N HIS A 41 3.13 3.73 8.45
CA HIS A 41 4.55 3.57 8.82
C HIS A 41 5.21 2.34 8.22
N GLY A 42 4.46 1.55 7.45
CA GLY A 42 5.00 0.35 6.81
C GLY A 42 5.14 -0.84 7.72
N GLU A 43 4.55 -0.79 8.90
CA GLU A 43 4.61 -1.88 9.88
C GLU A 43 3.53 -2.94 9.63
N ARG A 44 2.49 -2.58 8.92
CA ARG A 44 1.37 -3.47 8.59
C ARG A 44 1.05 -3.32 7.13
N GLN A 45 0.65 -4.43 6.53
CA GLN A 45 0.25 -4.49 5.13
C GLN A 45 -1.27 -4.32 5.03
N VAL A 46 -1.70 -3.54 4.04
CA VAL A 46 -3.11 -3.43 3.69
C VAL A 46 -3.56 -4.75 3.08
N GLN A 47 -4.78 -5.16 3.38
CA GLN A 47 -5.35 -6.35 2.73
C GLN A 47 -5.88 -5.98 1.36
N SER A 48 -5.80 -6.94 0.43
CA SER A 48 -6.14 -6.72 -0.96
C SER A 48 -7.54 -6.12 -1.15
N HIS A 49 -8.52 -6.58 -0.38
CA HIS A 49 -9.90 -6.11 -0.52
C HIS A 49 -10.10 -4.64 -0.10
N MET A 50 -9.13 -4.08 0.62
CA MET A 50 -9.22 -2.68 1.07
C MET A 50 -8.82 -1.69 -0.02
N VAL A 51 -8.13 -2.16 -1.06
CA VAL A 51 -7.57 -1.27 -2.08
C VAL A 51 -8.66 -0.47 -2.80
N ILE A 52 -9.77 -1.13 -3.13
CA ILE A 52 -10.89 -0.47 -3.81
C ILE A 52 -11.47 0.65 -2.94
N SER A 53 -11.67 0.37 -1.65
CA SER A 53 -12.19 1.37 -0.71
C SER A 53 -11.26 2.55 -0.59
N ILE A 54 -9.95 2.27 -0.52
CA ILE A 54 -8.93 3.32 -0.42
C ILE A 54 -8.94 4.18 -1.69
N ALA A 55 -9.05 3.57 -2.86
CA ALA A 55 -9.13 4.29 -4.12
C ALA A 55 -10.34 5.22 -4.14
N ASP A 56 -11.48 4.72 -3.68
CA ASP A 56 -12.71 5.53 -3.57
C ASP A 56 -12.52 6.75 -2.67
N ILE A 57 -11.93 6.52 -1.50
CA ILE A 57 -11.73 7.59 -0.51
C ILE A 57 -10.87 8.71 -1.09
N PHE A 58 -9.86 8.36 -1.85
CA PHE A 58 -8.92 9.34 -2.40
C PHE A 58 -9.25 9.79 -3.83
N GLY A 59 -10.34 9.29 -4.41
CA GLY A 59 -10.73 9.66 -5.77
C GLY A 59 -9.74 9.18 -6.82
N MET A 60 -9.12 8.02 -6.59
CA MET A 60 -8.11 7.47 -7.49
C MET A 60 -8.67 6.33 -8.32
N ASP A 61 -8.04 6.13 -9.48
CA ASP A 61 -8.31 4.96 -10.30
C ASP A 61 -7.89 3.70 -9.53
N ALA A 62 -8.82 2.79 -9.32
CA ALA A 62 -8.58 1.56 -8.56
C ALA A 62 -7.46 0.73 -9.17
N LYS A 63 -7.38 0.67 -10.50
CA LYS A 63 -6.35 -0.08 -11.19
C LYS A 63 -4.95 0.47 -10.90
N LYS A 64 -4.81 1.79 -10.94
CA LYS A 64 -3.52 2.42 -10.64
C LYS A 64 -3.10 2.17 -9.20
N LEU A 65 -4.04 2.25 -8.28
CA LEU A 65 -3.74 2.00 -6.88
C LEU A 65 -3.39 0.53 -6.64
N GLU A 66 -4.08 -0.38 -7.32
CA GLU A 66 -3.78 -1.81 -7.24
C GLU A 66 -2.35 -2.11 -7.69
N VAL A 67 -1.90 -1.47 -8.78
CA VAL A 67 -0.51 -1.64 -9.24
C VAL A 67 0.47 -1.22 -8.16
N GLU A 68 0.23 -0.07 -7.53
CA GLU A 68 1.10 0.39 -6.44
C GLU A 68 1.09 -0.56 -5.25
N TYR A 69 -0.07 -1.12 -4.95
CA TYR A 69 -0.22 -2.10 -3.89
C TYR A 69 0.60 -3.36 -4.18
N LEU A 70 0.51 -3.89 -5.41
CA LEU A 70 1.26 -5.07 -5.79
C LEU A 70 2.76 -4.82 -5.78
N VAL A 71 3.20 -3.65 -6.26
CA VAL A 71 4.61 -3.27 -6.19
C VAL A 71 5.10 -3.30 -4.75
N SER A 72 4.32 -2.72 -3.85
CA SER A 72 4.68 -2.68 -2.42
C SER A 72 4.78 -4.09 -1.83
N ARG A 73 3.84 -4.96 -2.17
CA ARG A 73 3.86 -6.33 -1.68
C ARG A 73 5.08 -7.10 -2.17
N ILE A 74 5.35 -7.01 -3.45
CA ILE A 74 6.48 -7.74 -4.05
C ILE A 74 7.79 -7.24 -3.45
N LYS A 75 7.97 -5.94 -3.39
CA LYS A 75 9.19 -5.36 -2.80
C LYS A 75 9.29 -5.66 -1.31
N GLY A 76 8.16 -5.61 -0.60
CA GLY A 76 8.16 -5.88 0.83
C GLY A 76 8.54 -7.32 1.18
N GLU A 77 8.09 -8.28 0.37
CA GLU A 77 8.36 -9.68 0.63
C GLU A 77 9.72 -10.14 0.09
N TYR A 78 10.12 -9.62 -1.07
CA TYR A 78 11.28 -10.17 -1.80
C TYR A 78 12.34 -9.14 -2.15
N GLY A 79 12.10 -7.86 -1.89
CA GLY A 79 12.99 -6.79 -2.35
C GLY A 79 14.42 -6.87 -1.85
N ASP A 80 14.62 -7.48 -0.68
CA ASP A 80 15.95 -7.62 -0.08
C ASP A 80 16.70 -8.88 -0.54
N ASN A 81 16.01 -9.73 -1.33
CA ASN A 81 16.62 -10.95 -1.83
C ASN A 81 17.62 -10.59 -2.94
N PRO A 82 18.85 -11.11 -2.89
CA PRO A 82 19.88 -10.76 -3.89
C PRO A 82 19.52 -11.20 -5.32
N TYR A 83 18.59 -12.12 -5.48
CA TYR A 83 18.18 -12.63 -6.80
C TYR A 83 16.87 -12.01 -7.28
N PHE A 84 16.39 -10.98 -6.59
CA PHE A 84 15.09 -10.37 -6.86
C PHE A 84 14.96 -9.87 -8.30
N LYS A 85 15.94 -9.07 -8.74
CA LYS A 85 15.91 -8.47 -10.09
C LYS A 85 15.90 -9.52 -11.18
N GLU A 86 16.73 -10.54 -11.03
CA GLU A 86 16.81 -11.64 -12.00
C GLU A 86 15.49 -12.41 -12.03
N SER A 87 14.91 -12.66 -10.87
CA SER A 87 13.64 -13.37 -10.77
C SER A 87 12.51 -12.61 -11.46
N ILE A 88 12.46 -11.29 -11.27
CA ILE A 88 11.44 -10.46 -11.91
C ILE A 88 11.58 -10.48 -13.43
N LYS A 89 12.81 -10.39 -13.93
CA LYS A 89 13.07 -10.49 -15.38
C LYS A 89 12.53 -11.80 -15.93
N LYS A 90 12.79 -12.89 -15.22
CA LYS A 90 12.35 -14.21 -15.66
C LYS A 90 10.82 -14.33 -15.65
N CYS A 91 10.16 -13.75 -14.64
CA CYS A 91 8.71 -13.74 -14.57
C CYS A 91 8.08 -13.02 -15.76
N LEU A 92 8.75 -12.00 -16.28
CA LEU A 92 8.26 -11.21 -17.41
C LEU A 92 8.58 -11.84 -18.75
N SER A 93 9.47 -12.81 -18.79
CA SER A 93 9.82 -13.54 -20.01
C SER A 93 8.76 -14.58 -20.33
N LYS A 94 8.53 -14.78 -21.60
CA LYS A 94 7.66 -15.86 -22.08
C LYS A 94 8.44 -17.14 -22.34
#